data_35cc4fc4ae9f3698d6789e9bf1585b42
#
_entry.id   35cc4fc4ae9f3698d6789e9bf1585b42
#
_cell.length_a   1.000
_cell.length_b   1.000
_cell.length_c   1.000
_cell.angle_alpha   90.00
_cell.angle_beta   90.00
_cell.angle_gamma   90.00
#
_symmetry.space_group_name_H-M   'P 1'
#
loop_
_entity.id
_entity.type
_entity.pdbx_description
1 polymer ?
#
loop_
_entity_poly.entity_id
_entity_poly.type
_entity_poly.pdbx_seq_one_letter_code
_entity_poly.pdbx_strand_id
1 'polypeptide(L)'
;MDMSSKKIIEKKYKDLFEEINGLININDPIFTNLGNVCSAIKYKFDWFWVGFYKVEKTELILHAFQGPTACTRIGWKKGVCGECWYKKEAIIVNDVSSFEGHISCNSASKAEIVFPVFDKENNVKFILDIDHHKLNSFTQNDIIGMAPILKKLALIV
;
A
#
# COMPACT_ATOMS: atom_id res chain seq x y z
N MET A 1 14.84 1.97 -17.23
CA MET A 1 15.44 2.66 -16.05
C MET A 1 16.93 2.42 -16.07
N ASP A 2 17.75 3.45 -15.99
CA ASP A 2 19.20 3.28 -15.95
C ASP A 2 19.68 2.75 -14.58
N MET A 3 20.92 2.26 -14.51
CA MET A 3 21.50 1.68 -13.28
C MET A 3 21.59 2.67 -12.12
N SER A 4 21.75 3.97 -12.40
CA SER A 4 21.81 5.01 -11.39
C SER A 4 20.44 5.21 -10.73
N SER A 5 19.39 5.33 -11.52
CA SER A 5 18.00 5.46 -11.04
C SER A 5 17.56 4.26 -10.20
N LYS A 6 17.95 3.04 -10.61
CA LYS A 6 17.67 1.81 -9.84
C LYS A 6 18.30 1.83 -8.45
N LYS A 7 19.59 2.19 -8.35
CA LYS A 7 20.30 2.30 -7.07
C LYS A 7 19.68 3.35 -6.14
N ILE A 8 19.21 4.47 -6.70
CA ILE A 8 18.52 5.53 -5.92
C ILE A 8 17.22 4.99 -5.31
N ILE A 9 16.42 4.26 -6.07
CA ILE A 9 15.16 3.66 -5.59
C ILE A 9 15.45 2.59 -4.53
N GLU A 10 16.40 1.71 -4.76
CA GLU A 10 16.81 0.68 -3.78
C GLU A 10 17.26 1.32 -2.45
N LYS A 11 18.06 2.40 -2.52
CA LYS A 11 18.46 3.14 -1.34
C LYS A 11 17.26 3.75 -0.61
N LYS A 12 16.32 4.38 -1.32
CA LYS A 12 15.10 4.94 -0.70
C LYS A 12 14.31 3.88 0.07
N TYR A 13 14.13 2.68 -0.49
CA TYR A 13 13.44 1.59 0.18
C TYR A 13 14.19 1.06 1.40
N LYS A 14 15.51 0.98 1.34
CA LYS A 14 16.33 0.61 2.49
C LYS A 14 16.19 1.63 3.62
N ASP A 15 16.33 2.93 3.31
CA ASP A 15 16.19 4.00 4.28
C ASP A 15 14.77 4.03 4.88
N LEU A 16 13.74 3.78 4.06
CA LEU A 16 12.35 3.66 4.51
C LEU A 16 12.15 2.45 5.45
N PHE A 17 12.74 1.30 5.11
CA PHE A 17 12.64 0.12 5.98
C PHE A 17 13.27 0.37 7.35
N GLU A 18 14.45 1.00 7.40
CA GLU A 18 15.12 1.34 8.66
C GLU A 18 14.28 2.33 9.50
N GLU A 19 13.68 3.33 8.86
CA GLU A 19 12.75 4.28 9.50
C GLU A 19 11.53 3.56 10.08
N ILE A 20 10.82 2.77 9.28
CA ILE A 20 9.63 2.02 9.72
C ILE A 20 9.98 1.01 10.83
N ASN A 21 11.13 0.32 10.70
CA ASN A 21 11.56 -0.63 11.72
C ASN A 21 11.81 0.04 13.07
N GLY A 22 12.27 1.29 13.08
CA GLY A 22 12.43 2.10 14.29
C GLY A 22 11.13 2.67 14.87
N LEU A 23 10.10 2.86 14.01
CA LEU A 23 8.81 3.44 14.41
C LEU A 23 7.83 2.40 14.98
N ILE A 24 7.87 1.16 14.47
CA ILE A 24 6.92 0.12 14.87
C ILE A 24 7.19 -0.35 16.30
N ASN A 25 6.16 -0.23 17.13
CA ASN A 25 6.15 -0.77 18.49
C ASN A 25 4.98 -1.77 18.64
N ILE A 26 5.28 -3.03 18.89
CA ILE A 26 4.27 -4.10 19.00
C ILE A 26 3.28 -3.90 20.17
N ASN A 27 3.65 -3.08 21.16
CA ASN A 27 2.79 -2.78 22.29
C ASN A 27 1.82 -1.62 22.04
N ASP A 28 2.01 -0.90 20.92
CA ASP A 28 1.13 0.21 20.56
C ASP A 28 -0.11 -0.30 19.78
N PRO A 29 -1.24 0.42 19.86
CA PRO A 29 -2.40 0.12 19.02
C PRO A 29 -2.01 0.07 17.54
N ILE A 30 -2.56 -0.91 16.81
CA ILE A 30 -2.26 -1.10 15.38
C ILE A 30 -2.46 0.17 14.55
N PHE A 31 -3.49 0.95 14.87
CA PHE A 31 -3.78 2.22 14.19
C PHE A 31 -2.61 3.21 14.30
N THR A 32 -1.98 3.31 15.46
CA THR A 32 -0.83 4.19 15.71
C THR A 32 0.36 3.81 14.82
N ASN A 33 0.69 2.51 14.78
CA ASN A 33 1.76 2.00 13.92
C ASN A 33 1.46 2.25 12.44
N LEU A 34 0.27 1.87 11.96
CA LEU A 34 -0.10 2.02 10.55
C LEU A 34 -0.21 3.49 10.12
N GLY A 35 -0.64 4.40 11.01
CA GLY A 35 -0.65 5.83 10.74
C GLY A 35 0.75 6.39 10.46
N ASN A 36 1.73 6.02 11.29
CA ASN A 36 3.14 6.39 11.09
C ASN A 36 3.72 5.75 9.82
N VAL A 37 3.38 4.49 9.53
CA VAL A 37 3.82 3.80 8.31
C VAL A 37 3.29 4.51 7.06
N CYS A 38 2.01 4.88 7.04
CA CYS A 38 1.43 5.67 5.92
C CYS A 38 2.21 6.97 5.71
N SER A 39 2.50 7.69 6.78
CA SER A 39 3.25 8.95 6.74
C SER A 39 4.66 8.73 6.20
N ALA A 40 5.41 7.77 6.74
CA ALA A 40 6.76 7.46 6.31
C ALA A 40 6.83 7.11 4.81
N ILE A 41 5.94 6.24 4.35
CA ILE A 41 5.86 5.85 2.93
C ILE A 41 5.54 7.05 2.04
N LYS A 42 4.48 7.80 2.39
CA LYS A 42 4.02 8.94 1.60
C LYS A 42 5.12 9.99 1.42
N TYR A 43 5.77 10.39 2.49
CA TYR A 43 6.79 11.45 2.44
C TYR A 43 8.11 10.98 1.83
N LYS A 44 8.46 9.69 1.92
CA LYS A 44 9.67 9.15 1.30
C LYS A 44 9.64 9.23 -0.23
N PHE A 45 8.47 9.01 -0.84
CA PHE A 45 8.31 8.92 -2.29
C PHE A 45 7.49 10.08 -2.90
N ASP A 46 6.92 10.94 -2.07
CA ASP A 46 5.98 11.99 -2.49
C ASP A 46 4.76 11.43 -3.26
N TRP A 47 4.27 10.25 -2.82
CA TRP A 47 3.08 9.66 -3.41
C TRP A 47 1.81 10.40 -3.00
N PHE A 48 0.82 10.40 -3.89
CA PHE A 48 -0.41 11.17 -3.74
C PHE A 48 -1.25 10.72 -2.54
N TRP A 49 -1.44 9.39 -2.42
CA TRP A 49 -2.21 8.77 -1.34
C TRP A 49 -1.54 7.47 -0.87
N VAL A 50 -1.57 7.21 0.41
CA VAL A 50 -1.08 5.97 1.03
C VAL A 50 -2.00 5.61 2.17
N GLY A 51 -2.54 4.41 2.17
CA GLY A 51 -3.42 3.99 3.26
C GLY A 51 -3.63 2.49 3.37
N PHE A 52 -4.22 2.11 4.47
CA PHE A 52 -4.58 0.73 4.77
C PHE A 52 -6.08 0.56 4.80
N TYR A 53 -6.53 -0.50 4.16
CA TYR A 53 -7.88 -1.05 4.32
C TYR A 53 -7.81 -2.32 5.16
N LYS A 54 -8.60 -2.37 6.24
CA LYS A 54 -8.71 -3.56 7.10
C LYS A 54 -9.71 -4.54 6.51
N VAL A 55 -9.34 -5.82 6.49
CA VAL A 55 -10.26 -6.91 6.13
C VAL A 55 -11.26 -7.13 7.25
N GLU A 56 -12.55 -6.91 6.99
CA GLU A 56 -13.66 -7.13 7.92
C GLU A 56 -14.76 -7.96 7.26
N LYS A 57 -14.84 -9.23 7.62
CA LYS A 57 -15.84 -10.19 7.07
C LYS A 57 -15.82 -10.24 5.54
N THR A 58 -16.68 -9.49 4.89
CA THR A 58 -16.89 -9.48 3.43
C THR A 58 -16.45 -8.17 2.75
N GLU A 59 -15.88 -7.23 3.51
CA GLU A 59 -15.52 -5.91 3.04
C GLU A 59 -14.13 -5.50 3.53
N LEU A 60 -13.54 -4.57 2.80
CA LEU A 60 -12.38 -3.78 3.22
C LEU A 60 -12.89 -2.48 3.81
N ILE A 61 -12.47 -2.15 5.02
CA ILE A 61 -12.84 -0.92 5.73
C ILE A 61 -11.62 0.00 5.80
N LEU A 62 -11.79 1.25 5.38
CA LEU A 62 -10.75 2.27 5.47
C LEU A 62 -10.22 2.38 6.90
N HIS A 63 -8.91 2.34 7.03
CA HIS A 63 -8.23 2.40 8.32
C HIS A 63 -7.30 3.63 8.38
N ALA A 64 -6.02 3.47 8.68
CA ALA A 64 -5.05 4.57 8.70
C ALA A 64 -4.65 4.98 7.28
N PHE A 65 -4.61 6.28 6.99
CA PHE A 65 -4.17 6.79 5.68
C PHE A 65 -3.62 8.20 5.76
N GLN A 66 -2.91 8.60 4.71
CA GLN A 66 -2.39 9.94 4.45
C GLN A 66 -2.72 10.36 3.02
N GLY A 67 -3.48 11.43 2.87
CA GLY A 67 -3.93 11.95 1.58
C GLY A 67 -5.34 12.52 1.64
N PRO A 68 -5.94 12.83 0.47
CA PRO A 68 -7.34 13.23 0.38
C PRO A 68 -8.30 12.15 0.85
N THR A 69 -9.57 12.50 1.03
CA THR A 69 -10.63 11.56 1.39
C THR A 69 -10.73 10.41 0.38
N ALA A 70 -11.07 9.21 0.87
CA ALA A 70 -11.17 7.99 0.09
C ALA A 70 -12.47 7.23 0.38
N CYS A 71 -12.73 6.15 -0.38
CA CYS A 71 -13.84 5.26 -0.13
C CYS A 71 -13.71 4.62 1.25
N THR A 72 -14.80 4.60 2.01
CA THR A 72 -14.78 4.04 3.37
C THR A 72 -14.92 2.52 3.37
N ARG A 73 -15.51 1.94 2.31
CA ARG A 73 -15.78 0.51 2.16
C ARG A 73 -15.54 0.06 0.74
N ILE A 74 -14.90 -1.10 0.58
CA ILE A 74 -14.66 -1.75 -0.72
C ILE A 74 -15.04 -3.22 -0.56
N GLY A 75 -15.91 -3.72 -1.46
CA GLY A 75 -16.37 -5.10 -1.44
C GLY A 75 -15.34 -6.09 -1.96
N TRP A 76 -15.52 -7.36 -1.63
CA TRP A 76 -14.76 -8.49 -2.16
C TRP A 76 -14.73 -8.48 -3.69
N LYS A 77 -13.54 -8.62 -4.29
CA LYS A 77 -13.31 -8.57 -5.75
C LYS A 77 -13.73 -7.25 -6.41
N LYS A 78 -13.86 -6.16 -5.68
CA LYS A 78 -14.22 -4.86 -6.24
C LYS A 78 -13.02 -3.93 -6.28
N GLY A 79 -12.81 -3.26 -7.43
CA GLY A 79 -11.66 -2.40 -7.64
C GLY A 79 -10.33 -3.13 -7.50
N VAL A 80 -9.22 -2.39 -7.52
CA VAL A 80 -7.87 -2.96 -7.41
C VAL A 80 -7.63 -3.55 -6.02
N CYS A 81 -8.05 -2.87 -4.96
CA CYS A 81 -7.94 -3.35 -3.59
C CYS A 81 -8.68 -4.68 -3.35
N GLY A 82 -9.94 -4.79 -3.82
CA GLY A 82 -10.73 -6.01 -3.68
C GLY A 82 -10.18 -7.17 -4.50
N GLU A 83 -9.61 -6.88 -5.67
CA GLU A 83 -8.93 -7.87 -6.51
C GLU A 83 -7.61 -8.35 -5.90
N CYS A 84 -6.80 -7.43 -5.32
CA CYS A 84 -5.60 -7.76 -4.56
C CYS A 84 -5.91 -8.69 -3.38
N TRP A 85 -6.98 -8.39 -2.64
CA TRP A 85 -7.43 -9.26 -1.55
C TRP A 85 -7.81 -10.66 -2.04
N TYR A 86 -8.54 -10.75 -3.17
CA TYR A 86 -8.93 -12.03 -3.76
C TYR A 86 -7.74 -12.86 -4.23
N LYS A 87 -6.82 -12.25 -4.98
CA LYS A 87 -5.64 -12.90 -5.54
C LYS A 87 -4.56 -13.17 -4.50
N LYS A 88 -4.54 -12.42 -3.40
CA LYS A 88 -3.49 -12.46 -2.36
C LYS A 88 -2.10 -12.16 -2.92
N GLU A 89 -2.04 -11.29 -3.90
CA GLU A 89 -0.80 -10.85 -4.55
C GLU A 89 -0.79 -9.34 -4.79
N ALA A 90 0.40 -8.75 -4.91
CA ALA A 90 0.53 -7.33 -5.23
C ALA A 90 0.06 -7.07 -6.66
N ILE A 91 -0.65 -5.95 -6.86
CA ILE A 91 -1.15 -5.52 -8.18
C ILE A 91 -0.62 -4.13 -8.49
N ILE A 92 -0.09 -3.95 -9.70
CA ILE A 92 0.27 -2.65 -10.26
C ILE A 92 -0.73 -2.29 -11.35
N VAL A 93 -1.32 -1.11 -11.25
CA VAL A 93 -2.17 -0.52 -12.28
C VAL A 93 -1.57 0.83 -12.68
N ASN A 94 -0.93 0.88 -13.84
CA ASN A 94 -0.22 2.07 -14.31
C ASN A 94 -1.11 3.10 -15.01
N ASP A 95 -2.37 2.71 -15.33
CA ASP A 95 -3.46 3.58 -15.75
C ASP A 95 -4.77 3.02 -15.17
N VAL A 96 -5.28 3.64 -14.12
CA VAL A 96 -6.50 3.19 -13.43
C VAL A 96 -7.74 3.28 -14.33
N SER A 97 -7.73 4.12 -15.37
CA SER A 97 -8.84 4.23 -16.31
C SER A 97 -8.99 2.98 -17.19
N SER A 98 -7.94 2.21 -17.35
CA SER A 98 -7.92 0.96 -18.12
C SER A 98 -8.25 -0.28 -17.28
N PHE A 99 -8.35 -0.16 -15.96
CA PHE A 99 -8.65 -1.29 -15.08
C PHE A 99 -10.15 -1.56 -15.03
N GLU A 100 -10.56 -2.73 -15.50
CA GLU A 100 -11.97 -3.12 -15.51
C GLU A 100 -12.54 -3.20 -14.08
N GLY A 101 -13.63 -2.45 -13.85
CA GLY A 101 -14.26 -2.39 -12.53
C GLY A 101 -13.50 -1.51 -11.50
N HIS A 102 -12.59 -0.64 -11.96
CA HIS A 102 -11.93 0.33 -11.08
C HIS A 102 -12.95 1.16 -10.31
N ILE A 103 -12.73 1.28 -8.98
CA ILE A 103 -13.51 2.15 -8.11
C ILE A 103 -12.73 3.45 -7.93
N SER A 104 -13.20 4.51 -8.57
CA SER A 104 -12.58 5.83 -8.44
C SER A 104 -12.95 6.46 -7.10
N CYS A 105 -12.13 6.23 -6.07
CA CYS A 105 -12.28 6.90 -4.78
C CYS A 105 -11.80 8.36 -4.83
N ASN A 106 -10.89 8.67 -5.76
CA ASN A 106 -10.45 10.04 -6.05
C ASN A 106 -10.08 10.16 -7.54
N SER A 107 -10.66 11.16 -8.22
CA SER A 107 -10.43 11.38 -9.66
C SER A 107 -9.00 11.81 -10.02
N ALA A 108 -8.20 12.24 -9.03
CA ALA A 108 -6.81 12.61 -9.24
C ALA A 108 -5.86 11.40 -9.28
N SER A 109 -6.27 10.23 -8.81
CA SER A 109 -5.49 9.00 -8.94
C SER A 109 -5.40 8.58 -10.41
N LYS A 110 -4.19 8.32 -10.89
CA LYS A 110 -3.89 7.88 -12.27
C LYS A 110 -3.21 6.53 -12.32
N ALA A 111 -2.41 6.21 -11.32
CA ALA A 111 -1.75 4.92 -11.14
C ALA A 111 -1.91 4.47 -9.70
N GLU A 112 -1.95 3.16 -9.49
CA GLU A 112 -2.18 2.53 -8.20
C GLU A 112 -1.29 1.29 -8.05
N ILE A 113 -0.74 1.07 -6.86
CA ILE A 113 -0.09 -0.17 -6.47
C ILE A 113 -0.65 -0.64 -5.14
N VAL A 114 -1.05 -1.89 -5.08
CA VAL A 114 -1.76 -2.46 -3.93
C VAL A 114 -1.07 -3.73 -3.45
N PHE A 115 -0.95 -3.89 -2.13
CA PHE A 115 -0.26 -5.02 -1.51
C PHE A 115 -1.14 -5.70 -0.47
N PRO A 116 -1.19 -7.04 -0.43
CA PRO A 116 -1.78 -7.76 0.69
C PRO A 116 -0.81 -7.75 1.87
N VAL A 117 -1.32 -7.45 3.07
CA VAL A 117 -0.59 -7.55 4.33
C VAL A 117 -1.11 -8.75 5.09
N PHE A 118 -0.25 -9.74 5.25
CA PHE A 118 -0.57 -11.02 5.89
C PHE A 118 -0.28 -10.97 7.38
N ASP A 119 -1.03 -11.76 8.16
CA ASP A 119 -0.66 -12.14 9.52
C ASP A 119 0.33 -13.32 9.53
N LYS A 120 0.69 -13.78 10.71
CA LYS A 120 1.61 -14.93 10.91
C LYS A 120 1.01 -16.26 10.44
N GLU A 121 -0.31 -16.35 10.35
CA GLU A 121 -1.05 -17.51 9.86
C GLU A 121 -1.31 -17.45 8.34
N ASN A 122 -0.71 -16.46 7.65
CA ASN A 122 -0.87 -16.24 6.21
C ASN A 122 -2.30 -15.87 5.77
N ASN A 123 -3.06 -15.21 6.65
CA ASN A 123 -4.33 -14.58 6.30
C ASN A 123 -4.10 -13.11 5.94
N VAL A 124 -4.78 -12.62 4.92
CA VAL A 124 -4.78 -11.18 4.60
C VAL A 124 -5.58 -10.43 5.67
N LYS A 125 -4.92 -9.55 6.40
CA LYS A 125 -5.53 -8.71 7.44
C LYS A 125 -5.75 -7.27 7.00
N PHE A 126 -4.86 -6.78 6.17
CA PHE A 126 -4.97 -5.45 5.58
C PHE A 126 -4.59 -5.48 4.10
N ILE A 127 -5.05 -4.48 3.40
CA ILE A 127 -4.57 -4.11 2.08
C ILE A 127 -3.86 -2.76 2.23
N LEU A 128 -2.60 -2.68 1.80
CA LEU A 128 -1.88 -1.42 1.65
C LEU A 128 -2.12 -0.93 0.23
N ASP A 129 -2.73 0.22 0.13
CA ASP A 129 -3.10 0.88 -1.11
C ASP A 129 -2.29 2.16 -1.27
N ILE A 130 -1.72 2.38 -2.45
CA ILE A 130 -0.86 3.53 -2.76
C ILE A 130 -1.24 4.06 -4.15
N ASP A 131 -1.67 5.32 -4.19
CA ASP A 131 -2.02 6.01 -5.42
C ASP A 131 -1.02 7.10 -5.79
N HIS A 132 -0.90 7.34 -7.08
CA HIS A 132 -0.21 8.51 -7.61
C HIS A 132 -1.01 9.22 -8.70
N HIS A 133 -0.81 10.53 -8.80
CA HIS A 133 -1.49 11.39 -9.80
C HIS A 133 -0.80 11.40 -11.18
N LYS A 134 0.23 10.57 -11.37
CA LYS A 134 0.94 10.40 -12.64
C LYS A 134 0.76 8.97 -13.14
N LEU A 135 0.59 8.81 -14.44
CA LEU A 135 0.60 7.51 -15.10
C LEU A 135 1.98 6.83 -14.99
N ASN A 136 2.00 5.52 -15.06
CA ASN A 136 3.23 4.70 -15.10
C ASN A 136 4.19 4.98 -13.92
N SER A 137 3.61 5.21 -12.73
CA SER A 137 4.38 5.60 -11.54
C SER A 137 5.00 4.43 -10.80
N PHE A 138 4.47 3.23 -10.97
CA PHE A 138 4.87 2.05 -10.21
C PHE A 138 5.50 0.97 -11.09
N THR A 139 6.47 0.24 -10.53
CA THR A 139 7.25 -0.77 -11.23
C THR A 139 7.46 -2.01 -10.35
N GLN A 140 8.00 -3.07 -10.91
CA GLN A 140 8.41 -4.26 -10.15
C GLN A 140 9.44 -3.94 -9.04
N ASN A 141 10.24 -2.87 -9.19
CA ASN A 141 11.17 -2.47 -8.13
C ASN A 141 10.45 -1.99 -6.87
N ASP A 142 9.24 -1.45 -7.00
CA ASP A 142 8.41 -1.02 -5.87
C ASP A 142 7.87 -2.25 -5.11
N ILE A 143 7.49 -3.31 -5.82
CA ILE A 143 7.12 -4.60 -5.19
C ILE A 143 8.31 -5.19 -4.42
N ILE A 144 9.49 -5.23 -5.02
CA ILE A 144 10.70 -5.76 -4.40
C ILE A 144 11.09 -4.92 -3.18
N GLY A 145 11.08 -3.60 -3.32
CA GLY A 145 11.46 -2.68 -2.25
C GLY A 145 10.49 -2.70 -1.07
N MET A 146 9.19 -2.90 -1.32
CA MET A 146 8.17 -2.96 -0.28
C MET A 146 8.18 -4.30 0.50
N ALA A 147 8.69 -5.38 -0.07
CA ALA A 147 8.62 -6.71 0.53
C ALA A 147 9.18 -6.81 1.97
N PRO A 148 10.35 -6.21 2.34
CA PRO A 148 10.82 -6.22 3.73
C PRO A 148 9.88 -5.50 4.69
N ILE A 149 9.25 -4.40 4.24
CA ILE A 149 8.30 -3.61 5.03
C ILE A 149 7.04 -4.44 5.31
N LEU A 150 6.49 -5.10 4.29
CA LEU A 150 5.33 -5.99 4.45
C LEU A 150 5.61 -7.13 5.42
N LYS A 151 6.81 -7.74 5.39
CA LYS A 151 7.24 -8.74 6.37
C LYS A 151 7.30 -8.18 7.79
N LYS A 152 7.73 -6.93 7.96
CA LYS A 152 7.75 -6.28 9.27
C LYS A 152 6.32 -6.03 9.77
N LEU A 153 5.41 -5.60 8.90
CA LEU A 153 3.99 -5.39 9.22
C LEU A 153 3.31 -6.70 9.67
N ALA A 154 3.65 -7.83 9.07
CA ALA A 154 3.12 -9.14 9.46
C ALA A 154 3.37 -9.52 10.94
N LEU A 155 4.27 -8.83 11.63
CA LEU A 155 4.55 -9.06 13.05
C LEU A 155 3.56 -8.35 13.98
N ILE A 156 2.83 -7.37 13.47
CA ILE A 156 1.95 -6.50 14.28
C ILE A 156 0.47 -6.54 13.87
N VAL A 157 0.12 -7.25 12.80
CA VAL A 157 -1.26 -7.38 12.29
C VAL A 157 -1.87 -8.74 12.59
#